data_0d0ac943de182d96ae25bd07819f90b3
#
_entry.id   0d0ac943de182d96ae25bd07819f90b3
#
_cell.length_a   1.000
_cell.length_b   1.000
_cell.length_c   1.000
_cell.angle_alpha   90.00
_cell.angle_beta   90.00
_cell.angle_gamma   90.00
#
_symmetry.space_group_name_H-M   'P 1'
#
loop_
_entity.id
_entity.type
_entity.pdbx_description
1 polymer ?
#
loop_
_entity_poly.entity_id
_entity_poly.type
_entity_poly.pdbx_seq_one_letter_code
_entity_poly.pdbx_strand_id
1 'polypeptide(L)'
;MRKSVAALVAALACVAGCGGGGGRGDTSSSPTAAARITVTSTAYADGGTIPRRFTCDAANVSPPLAFSGVPAHTASLALLLQDRSAPHGAFTHWLVWGIDPHTTRLPAGGHPPGATEGRNDFRTPGYGGPCPPRGDRPHRYVLTVYATDGRLSLTAQASRDDLLRALSGHTLATGTLTGRYGR
;
A
#
# COMPACT_ATOMS: atom_id res chain seq x y z
N MET A 1 -54.54 -45.79 20.46
CA MET A 1 -55.79 -45.26 19.88
C MET A 1 -55.32 -44.47 18.64
N ARG A 2 -55.33 -45.12 17.48
CA ARG A 2 -56.32 -45.25 16.41
C ARG A 2 -57.00 -43.91 16.07
N LYS A 3 -56.75 -43.39 14.86
CA LYS A 3 -57.56 -43.25 13.65
C LYS A 3 -56.83 -42.30 12.71
N SER A 4 -56.25 -42.67 11.57
CA SER A 4 -56.84 -43.06 10.24
C SER A 4 -57.70 -42.01 9.53
N VAL A 5 -57.24 -41.79 8.25
CA VAL A 5 -58.04 -41.52 7.02
C VAL A 5 -58.26 -40.00 6.75
N ALA A 6 -58.07 -39.42 5.59
CA ALA A 6 -58.21 -39.88 4.22
C ALA A 6 -57.50 -38.98 3.20
N ALA A 7 -57.16 -39.58 2.09
CA ALA A 7 -56.68 -38.94 0.87
C ALA A 7 -57.84 -38.23 0.12
N LEU A 8 -57.49 -37.15 -0.57
CA LEU A 8 -58.28 -36.72 -1.73
C LEU A 8 -57.34 -36.25 -2.85
N VAL A 9 -57.45 -37.00 -3.94
CA VAL A 9 -56.81 -36.69 -5.24
C VAL A 9 -57.79 -35.79 -5.98
N ALA A 10 -57.31 -34.72 -6.56
CA ALA A 10 -57.98 -34.03 -7.64
C ALA A 10 -57.00 -33.55 -8.66
N ALA A 11 -57.22 -33.96 -9.88
CA ALA A 11 -56.37 -33.78 -11.07
C ALA A 11 -56.75 -32.49 -11.84
N LEU A 12 -55.79 -32.15 -12.73
CA LEU A 12 -55.90 -31.41 -13.99
C LEU A 12 -56.18 -29.92 -13.97
N ALA A 13 -55.16 -29.12 -14.50
CA ALA A 13 -55.37 -28.46 -15.79
C ALA A 13 -54.01 -27.86 -16.23
N CYS A 14 -53.53 -28.31 -17.40
CA CYS A 14 -52.48 -27.68 -18.18
C CYS A 14 -52.98 -26.36 -18.74
N VAL A 15 -52.22 -25.27 -18.51
CA VAL A 15 -52.28 -24.08 -19.37
C VAL A 15 -50.87 -23.75 -19.82
N ALA A 16 -50.63 -24.02 -21.10
CA ALA A 16 -49.43 -23.53 -21.80
C ALA A 16 -49.58 -22.02 -22.01
N GLY A 17 -48.70 -21.25 -21.36
CA GLY A 17 -48.53 -19.83 -21.57
C GLY A 17 -47.10 -19.56 -22.06
N CYS A 18 -46.93 -19.43 -23.39
CA CYS A 18 -45.77 -18.78 -23.98
C CYS A 18 -45.80 -17.30 -23.60
N GLY A 19 -44.78 -16.84 -22.90
CA GLY A 19 -44.65 -15.44 -22.51
C GLY A 19 -43.19 -15.07 -22.41
N GLY A 20 -42.70 -14.41 -23.43
CA GLY A 20 -41.64 -13.41 -23.54
C GLY A 20 -40.42 -13.52 -22.61
N GLY A 21 -39.30 -13.90 -23.22
CA GLY A 21 -37.99 -13.76 -22.65
C GLY A 21 -37.62 -12.29 -22.43
N GLY A 22 -37.68 -11.82 -21.17
CA GLY A 22 -36.97 -10.64 -20.71
C GLY A 22 -35.61 -11.09 -20.17
N GLY A 23 -34.60 -11.13 -21.03
CA GLY A 23 -33.22 -11.27 -20.60
C GLY A 23 -32.85 -10.12 -19.69
N ARG A 24 -32.92 -10.32 -18.37
CA ARG A 24 -32.14 -9.46 -17.44
C ARG A 24 -30.71 -9.83 -17.71
N GLY A 25 -29.99 -8.89 -18.41
CA GLY A 25 -28.56 -8.91 -18.44
C GLY A 25 -28.06 -8.72 -17.01
N ASP A 26 -27.66 -9.81 -16.37
CA ASP A 26 -26.80 -9.77 -15.22
C ASP A 26 -25.51 -9.13 -15.67
N THR A 27 -25.42 -7.80 -15.50
CA THR A 27 -24.15 -7.12 -15.49
C THR A 27 -23.39 -7.63 -14.26
N SER A 28 -22.76 -8.79 -14.44
CA SER A 28 -21.73 -9.28 -13.51
C SER A 28 -20.63 -8.25 -13.51
N SER A 29 -20.70 -7.28 -12.61
CA SER A 29 -19.59 -6.38 -12.32
C SER A 29 -18.49 -7.24 -11.74
N SER A 30 -17.53 -7.63 -12.57
CA SER A 30 -16.28 -8.22 -12.10
C SER A 30 -15.73 -7.31 -11.00
N PRO A 31 -15.33 -7.86 -9.84
CA PRO A 31 -14.75 -7.05 -8.79
C PRO A 31 -13.55 -6.31 -9.39
N THR A 32 -13.64 -4.99 -9.45
CA THR A 32 -12.52 -4.15 -9.86
C THR A 32 -11.37 -4.44 -8.92
N ALA A 33 -10.29 -5.03 -9.42
CA ALA A 33 -9.11 -5.27 -8.62
C ALA A 33 -8.69 -3.94 -7.96
N ALA A 34 -8.45 -3.96 -6.65
CA ALA A 34 -8.03 -2.77 -5.93
C ALA A 34 -6.82 -2.15 -6.66
N ALA A 35 -6.91 -0.86 -6.96
CA ALA A 35 -5.85 -0.15 -7.66
C ALA A 35 -4.52 -0.32 -6.92
N ARG A 36 -3.47 -0.68 -7.65
CA ARG A 36 -2.14 -0.95 -7.07
C ARG A 36 -1.11 -0.03 -7.72
N ILE A 37 -0.34 0.65 -6.88
CA ILE A 37 0.82 1.41 -7.32
C ILE A 37 1.98 0.44 -7.55
N THR A 38 2.65 0.54 -8.70
CA THR A 38 3.92 -0.13 -8.92
C THR A 38 5.05 0.78 -8.45
N VAL A 39 5.87 0.28 -7.52
CA VAL A 39 7.04 0.98 -6.99
C VAL A 39 8.29 0.22 -7.39
N THR A 40 9.23 0.91 -8.04
CA THR A 40 10.50 0.31 -8.50
C THR A 40 11.68 1.21 -8.14
N SER A 41 12.88 0.64 -8.19
CA SER A 41 14.14 1.37 -8.08
C SER A 41 15.12 0.87 -9.14
N THR A 42 15.94 1.78 -9.66
CA THR A 42 17.08 1.39 -10.51
C THR A 42 18.27 0.90 -9.68
N ALA A 43 18.22 1.06 -8.35
CA ALA A 43 19.30 0.67 -7.45
C ALA A 43 19.21 -0.81 -7.03
N TYR A 44 18.00 -1.37 -6.89
CA TYR A 44 17.78 -2.77 -6.53
C TYR A 44 16.38 -3.23 -6.96
N ALA A 45 16.26 -4.51 -7.27
CA ALA A 45 14.98 -5.17 -7.57
C ALA A 45 14.20 -5.46 -6.28
N ASP A 46 12.88 -5.69 -6.38
CA ASP A 46 12.07 -6.13 -5.24
C ASP A 46 12.63 -7.42 -4.63
N GLY A 47 12.80 -7.43 -3.31
CA GLY A 47 13.47 -8.50 -2.56
C GLY A 47 15.00 -8.51 -2.65
N GLY A 48 15.60 -7.63 -3.47
CA GLY A 48 17.05 -7.56 -3.71
C GLY A 48 17.84 -6.89 -2.59
N THR A 49 19.16 -6.93 -2.72
CA THR A 49 20.08 -6.29 -1.76
C THR A 49 20.13 -4.78 -1.99
N ILE A 50 19.95 -3.99 -0.94
CA ILE A 50 20.13 -2.55 -0.96
C ILE A 50 21.63 -2.23 -1.04
N PRO A 51 22.11 -1.49 -2.05
CA PRO A 51 23.52 -1.12 -2.16
C PRO A 51 23.99 -0.24 -0.99
N ARG A 52 25.23 -0.43 -0.55
CA ARG A 52 25.83 0.28 0.60
C ARG A 52 25.65 1.80 0.54
N ARG A 53 25.67 2.40 -0.65
CA ARG A 53 25.48 3.84 -0.85
C ARG A 53 24.22 4.37 -0.16
N PHE A 54 23.17 3.58 -0.09
CA PHE A 54 21.86 3.94 0.47
C PHE A 54 21.69 3.53 1.93
N THR A 55 22.76 3.20 2.63
CA THR A 55 22.79 2.69 4.00
C THR A 55 23.72 3.52 4.89
N CYS A 56 23.64 3.31 6.20
CA CYS A 56 24.52 3.98 7.18
C CYS A 56 26.01 3.64 7.02
N ASP A 57 26.35 2.65 6.18
CA ASP A 57 27.74 2.26 5.94
C ASP A 57 28.40 3.06 4.79
N ALA A 58 27.70 4.01 4.17
CA ALA A 58 28.25 4.87 3.12
C ALA A 58 27.54 6.25 3.06
N ALA A 59 27.10 6.70 1.88
CA ALA A 59 26.55 8.06 1.70
C ALA A 59 25.22 8.28 2.44
N ASN A 60 24.51 7.25 2.83
CA ASN A 60 23.27 7.32 3.60
C ASN A 60 22.18 8.21 2.95
N VAL A 61 22.05 8.11 1.63
CA VAL A 61 21.05 8.85 0.83
C VAL A 61 19.93 7.93 0.41
N SER A 62 18.72 8.46 0.20
CA SER A 62 17.59 7.68 -0.27
C SER A 62 17.85 7.07 -1.65
N PRO A 63 17.39 5.84 -1.93
CA PRO A 63 17.51 5.26 -3.28
C PRO A 63 16.63 6.00 -4.27
N PRO A 64 16.96 5.96 -5.58
CA PRO A 64 16.07 6.46 -6.60
C PRO A 64 14.81 5.59 -6.66
N LEU A 65 13.65 6.22 -6.82
CA LEU A 65 12.35 5.55 -6.88
C LEU A 65 11.59 5.93 -8.14
N ALA A 66 10.79 5.01 -8.66
CA ALA A 66 9.83 5.30 -9.71
C ALA A 66 8.44 4.74 -9.32
N PHE A 67 7.39 5.49 -9.67
CA PHE A 67 6.01 5.17 -9.37
C PHE A 67 5.18 5.10 -10.66
N SER A 68 4.28 4.13 -10.76
CA SER A 68 3.30 4.02 -11.84
C SER A 68 2.01 3.38 -11.32
N GLY A 69 0.92 3.53 -12.07
CA GLY A 69 -0.38 3.00 -11.66
C GLY A 69 -1.05 3.79 -10.53
N VAL A 70 -0.65 5.05 -10.32
CA VAL A 70 -1.32 5.95 -9.38
C VAL A 70 -2.73 6.24 -9.90
N PRO A 71 -3.80 6.05 -9.09
CA PRO A 71 -5.17 6.34 -9.51
C PRO A 71 -5.36 7.81 -9.91
N ALA A 72 -6.16 8.05 -10.96
CA ALA A 72 -6.34 9.40 -11.53
C ALA A 72 -6.94 10.43 -10.53
N HIS A 73 -7.71 9.99 -9.55
CA HIS A 73 -8.33 10.84 -8.52
C HIS A 73 -7.50 10.96 -7.24
N THR A 74 -6.21 10.62 -7.30
CA THR A 74 -5.28 10.80 -6.18
C THR A 74 -5.01 12.28 -5.95
N ALA A 75 -5.22 12.74 -4.72
CA ALA A 75 -4.94 14.12 -4.32
C ALA A 75 -3.48 14.30 -3.84
N SER A 76 -2.88 13.25 -3.27
CA SER A 76 -1.51 13.29 -2.75
C SER A 76 -0.92 11.89 -2.63
N LEU A 77 0.42 11.79 -2.61
CA LEU A 77 1.11 10.56 -2.25
C LEU A 77 1.78 10.73 -0.88
N ALA A 78 1.88 9.60 -0.17
CA ALA A 78 2.71 9.47 1.02
C ALA A 78 3.63 8.24 0.90
N LEU A 79 4.74 8.26 1.62
CA LEU A 79 5.77 7.22 1.59
C LEU A 79 6.16 6.86 3.02
N LEU A 80 6.35 5.56 3.27
CA LEU A 80 6.82 5.02 4.54
C LEU A 80 7.82 3.90 4.29
N LEU A 81 9.07 4.08 4.77
CA LEU A 81 10.11 3.04 4.77
C LEU A 81 10.29 2.50 6.18
N GLN A 82 10.18 1.18 6.32
CA GLN A 82 10.33 0.51 7.61
C GLN A 82 11.24 -0.71 7.51
N ASP A 83 12.08 -0.89 8.53
CA ASP A 83 12.69 -2.18 8.84
C ASP A 83 11.66 -3.06 9.56
N ARG A 84 11.25 -4.13 8.90
CA ARG A 84 10.25 -5.09 9.43
C ARG A 84 10.90 -6.24 10.19
N SER A 85 12.23 -6.24 10.30
CA SER A 85 13.02 -7.26 11.01
C SER A 85 13.59 -6.76 12.34
N ALA A 86 13.40 -5.48 12.67
CA ALA A 86 13.91 -4.90 13.90
C ALA A 86 13.31 -5.60 15.15
N PRO A 87 14.12 -5.90 16.18
CA PRO A 87 13.75 -6.80 17.27
C PRO A 87 12.61 -6.30 18.17
N HIS A 88 12.39 -4.99 18.23
CA HIS A 88 11.37 -4.36 19.08
C HIS A 88 10.16 -3.86 18.26
N GLY A 89 9.91 -4.44 17.10
CA GLY A 89 8.86 -4.03 16.17
C GLY A 89 9.40 -3.25 14.99
N ALA A 90 8.51 -2.82 14.10
CA ALA A 90 8.93 -2.13 12.89
C ALA A 90 9.61 -0.80 13.21
N PHE A 91 10.86 -0.61 12.74
CA PHE A 91 11.63 0.62 12.88
C PHE A 91 11.45 1.49 11.63
N THR A 92 11.09 2.75 11.84
CA THR A 92 10.80 3.69 10.76
C THR A 92 12.07 4.42 10.32
N HIS A 93 12.38 4.28 9.04
CA HIS A 93 13.56 4.86 8.40
C HIS A 93 13.27 6.17 7.66
N TRP A 94 12.08 6.29 7.09
CA TRP A 94 11.69 7.46 6.31
C TRP A 94 10.17 7.54 6.22
N LEU A 95 9.62 8.73 6.39
CA LEU A 95 8.20 9.00 6.17
C LEU A 95 8.04 10.38 5.53
N VAL A 96 7.22 10.44 4.49
CA VAL A 96 6.98 11.64 3.68
C VAL A 96 5.52 11.70 3.32
N TRP A 97 4.94 12.89 3.26
CA TRP A 97 3.59 13.10 2.75
C TRP A 97 3.48 14.44 2.03
N GLY A 98 2.37 14.66 1.34
CA GLY A 98 2.18 15.85 0.52
C GLY A 98 2.94 15.79 -0.80
N ILE A 99 3.36 14.60 -1.24
CA ILE A 99 4.00 14.39 -2.54
C ILE A 99 2.94 14.62 -3.64
N ASP A 100 3.30 15.39 -4.67
CA ASP A 100 2.44 15.61 -5.84
C ASP A 100 2.05 14.26 -6.48
N PRO A 101 0.75 13.98 -6.72
CA PRO A 101 0.29 12.73 -7.30
C PRO A 101 0.83 12.46 -8.72
N HIS A 102 1.29 13.50 -9.43
CA HIS A 102 1.93 13.38 -10.74
C HIS A 102 3.43 13.04 -10.66
N THR A 103 3.98 12.95 -9.45
CA THR A 103 5.38 12.52 -9.26
C THR A 103 5.55 11.09 -9.73
N THR A 104 6.30 10.89 -10.80
CA THR A 104 6.62 9.55 -11.34
C THR A 104 7.99 9.05 -10.91
N ARG A 105 8.88 9.95 -10.44
CA ARG A 105 10.27 9.62 -10.05
C ARG A 105 10.76 10.50 -8.91
N LEU A 106 11.57 9.90 -8.04
CA LEU A 106 12.40 10.60 -7.07
C LEU A 106 13.86 10.22 -7.35
N PRO A 107 14.77 11.19 -7.55
CA PRO A 107 16.19 10.91 -7.70
C PRO A 107 16.81 10.41 -6.39
N ALA A 108 17.96 9.78 -6.46
CA ALA A 108 18.71 9.39 -5.26
C ALA A 108 19.04 10.62 -4.40
N GLY A 109 18.76 10.55 -3.11
CA GLY A 109 18.94 11.67 -2.17
C GLY A 109 17.96 12.82 -2.40
N GLY A 110 16.96 12.65 -3.28
CA GLY A 110 16.00 13.68 -3.60
C GLY A 110 14.92 13.84 -2.53
N HIS A 111 14.59 15.11 -2.27
CA HIS A 111 13.41 15.48 -1.50
C HIS A 111 12.28 15.86 -2.47
N PRO A 112 11.07 15.27 -2.36
CA PRO A 112 9.97 15.63 -3.25
C PRO A 112 9.57 17.10 -3.03
N PRO A 113 9.52 17.93 -4.09
CA PRO A 113 9.14 19.34 -3.95
C PRO A 113 7.78 19.50 -3.26
N GLY A 114 7.69 20.41 -2.28
CA GLY A 114 6.45 20.70 -1.55
C GLY A 114 5.97 19.63 -0.60
N ALA A 115 6.68 18.50 -0.49
CA ALA A 115 6.39 17.46 0.48
C ALA A 115 6.96 17.79 1.86
N THR A 116 6.42 17.13 2.88
CA THR A 116 6.91 17.21 4.26
C THR A 116 7.49 15.86 4.67
N GLU A 117 8.66 15.89 5.30
CA GLU A 117 9.29 14.71 5.91
C GLU A 117 9.02 14.70 7.42
N GLY A 118 8.55 13.58 7.91
CA GLY A 118 8.29 13.38 9.32
C GLY A 118 9.50 12.86 10.10
N ARG A 119 9.31 12.71 11.40
CA ARG A 119 10.36 12.24 12.30
C ARG A 119 10.46 10.72 12.26
N ASN A 120 11.61 10.23 11.79
CA ASN A 120 11.96 8.80 11.79
C ASN A 120 12.34 8.31 13.22
N ASP A 121 12.60 7.02 13.39
CA ASP A 121 12.93 6.45 14.69
C ASP A 121 14.38 6.72 15.12
N PHE A 122 15.23 7.29 14.25
CA PHE A 122 16.47 7.93 14.64
C PHE A 122 16.23 9.32 15.27
N ARG A 123 14.98 9.76 15.39
CA ARG A 123 14.52 11.04 15.94
C ARG A 123 14.92 12.26 15.10
N THR A 124 15.19 12.06 13.81
CA THR A 124 15.51 13.11 12.85
C THR A 124 14.47 13.12 11.73
N PRO A 125 14.21 14.25 11.08
CA PRO A 125 13.43 14.26 9.84
C PRO A 125 14.23 13.65 8.70
N GLY A 126 13.50 13.17 7.67
CA GLY A 126 14.09 12.68 6.45
C GLY A 126 14.52 11.21 6.47
N TYR A 127 15.37 10.88 5.50
CA TYR A 127 15.84 9.52 5.28
C TYR A 127 16.96 9.13 6.24
N GLY A 128 16.76 8.01 6.96
CA GLY A 128 17.82 7.28 7.65
C GLY A 128 17.97 5.89 7.02
N GLY A 129 19.12 5.60 6.44
CA GLY A 129 19.33 4.35 5.70
C GLY A 129 19.36 3.11 6.59
N PRO A 130 19.23 1.92 5.97
CA PRO A 130 19.42 0.65 6.64
C PRO A 130 20.69 0.60 7.49
N CYS A 131 20.53 0.20 8.77
CA CYS A 131 21.63 0.14 9.73
C CYS A 131 21.41 -0.99 10.76
N PRO A 132 21.26 -2.25 10.32
CA PRO A 132 21.03 -3.36 11.22
C PRO A 132 22.24 -3.61 12.12
N PRO A 133 22.11 -4.25 13.28
CA PRO A 133 23.26 -4.66 14.08
C PRO A 133 24.24 -5.53 13.27
N ARG A 134 25.55 -5.39 13.57
CA ARG A 134 26.56 -6.21 12.89
C ARG A 134 26.41 -7.67 13.29
N GLY A 135 26.45 -8.56 12.31
CA GLY A 135 26.32 -10.00 12.53
C GLY A 135 24.88 -10.51 12.52
N ASP A 136 23.90 -9.63 12.50
CA ASP A 136 22.51 -10.05 12.28
C ASP A 136 22.29 -10.57 10.87
N ARG A 137 21.27 -11.44 10.73
CA ARG A 137 20.77 -11.80 9.39
C ARG A 137 20.32 -10.55 8.67
N PRO A 138 20.40 -10.50 7.31
CA PRO A 138 19.93 -9.36 6.57
C PRO A 138 18.48 -8.99 6.93
N HIS A 139 18.26 -7.76 7.36
CA HIS A 139 16.96 -7.21 7.67
C HIS A 139 16.17 -6.91 6.40
N ARG A 140 14.85 -6.85 6.54
CA ARG A 140 13.91 -6.58 5.45
C ARG A 140 13.34 -5.17 5.59
N TYR A 141 13.66 -4.33 4.62
CA TYR A 141 13.22 -2.94 4.53
C TYR A 141 12.09 -2.84 3.53
N VAL A 142 10.91 -2.43 3.99
CA VAL A 142 9.71 -2.30 3.16
C VAL A 142 9.38 -0.83 2.99
N LEU A 143 9.49 -0.36 1.76
CA LEU A 143 9.01 0.95 1.35
C LEU A 143 7.58 0.78 0.85
N THR A 144 6.64 1.52 1.43
CA THR A 144 5.24 1.56 1.00
C THR A 144 4.90 2.95 0.51
N VAL A 145 4.30 3.05 -0.66
CA VAL A 145 3.72 4.28 -1.21
C VAL A 145 2.20 4.17 -1.09
N TYR A 146 1.57 5.24 -0.65
CA TYR A 146 0.12 5.37 -0.48
C TYR A 146 -0.39 6.48 -1.39
N ALA A 147 -1.43 6.22 -2.17
CA ALA A 147 -2.23 7.24 -2.84
C ALA A 147 -3.39 7.62 -1.93
N THR A 148 -3.62 8.90 -1.73
CA THR A 148 -4.67 9.42 -0.83
C THR A 148 -5.68 10.27 -1.60
N ASP A 149 -6.94 10.24 -1.15
CA ASP A 149 -8.04 11.03 -1.68
C ASP A 149 -8.02 12.51 -1.25
N GLY A 150 -7.17 12.85 -0.27
CA GLY A 150 -6.96 14.18 0.26
C GLY A 150 -5.51 14.45 0.66
N ARG A 151 -5.15 15.71 0.90
CA ARG A 151 -3.86 16.07 1.49
C ARG A 151 -3.89 15.75 2.98
N LEU A 152 -2.84 15.13 3.49
CA LEU A 152 -2.69 14.83 4.91
C LEU A 152 -2.23 16.09 5.67
N SER A 153 -3.01 16.50 6.68
CA SER A 153 -2.69 17.65 7.55
C SER A 153 -1.83 17.19 8.72
N LEU A 154 -0.52 17.03 8.49
CA LEU A 154 0.45 16.60 9.49
C LEU A 154 1.60 17.60 9.58
N THR A 155 2.14 17.78 10.80
CA THR A 155 3.33 18.61 11.03
C THR A 155 4.61 17.81 10.81
N ALA A 156 5.73 18.44 10.53
CA ALA A 156 7.04 17.79 10.36
C ALA A 156 7.52 17.00 11.60
N GLN A 157 6.84 17.12 12.75
CA GLN A 157 7.08 16.31 13.94
C GLN A 157 6.26 15.02 13.99
N ALA A 158 5.37 14.80 13.02
CA ALA A 158 4.52 13.63 12.99
C ALA A 158 5.35 12.35 12.93
N SER A 159 4.92 11.38 13.72
CA SER A 159 5.47 10.03 13.81
C SER A 159 4.84 9.10 12.76
N ARG A 160 5.35 7.87 12.68
CA ARG A 160 4.71 6.80 11.92
C ARG A 160 3.24 6.60 12.30
N ASP A 161 2.92 6.59 13.59
CA ASP A 161 1.57 6.31 14.07
C ASP A 161 0.60 7.45 13.72
N ASP A 162 1.12 8.69 13.70
CA ASP A 162 0.35 9.84 13.20
C ASP A 162 0.06 9.71 11.71
N LEU A 163 1.07 9.32 10.92
CA LEU A 163 0.91 9.07 9.48
C LEU A 163 -0.10 7.95 9.22
N LEU A 164 0.01 6.82 9.91
CA LEU A 164 -0.91 5.69 9.72
C LEU A 164 -2.35 6.02 10.12
N ARG A 165 -2.54 6.81 11.18
CA ARG A 165 -3.88 7.32 11.54
C ARG A 165 -4.45 8.24 10.46
N ALA A 166 -3.64 9.15 9.93
CA ALA A 166 -4.06 10.06 8.87
C ALA A 166 -4.36 9.34 7.53
N LEU A 167 -3.73 8.19 7.28
CA LEU A 167 -3.98 7.36 6.09
C LEU A 167 -5.25 6.51 6.23
N SER A 168 -5.73 6.28 7.46
CA SER A 168 -6.90 5.43 7.71
C SER A 168 -8.17 6.05 7.12
N GLY A 169 -8.84 5.32 6.22
CA GLY A 169 -10.03 5.78 5.50
C GLY A 169 -9.74 6.70 4.30
N HIS A 170 -8.49 7.09 4.09
CA HIS A 170 -8.08 8.01 3.01
C HIS A 170 -7.19 7.36 1.95
N THR A 171 -6.87 6.09 2.08
CA THR A 171 -5.99 5.38 1.15
C THR A 171 -6.76 4.78 -0.02
N LEU A 172 -6.46 5.23 -1.23
CA LEU A 172 -7.06 4.75 -2.49
C LEU A 172 -6.31 3.54 -3.07
N ALA A 173 -5.00 3.55 -2.96
CA ALA A 173 -4.12 2.50 -3.48
C ALA A 173 -2.79 2.48 -2.73
N THR A 174 -2.13 1.33 -2.77
CA THR A 174 -0.78 1.18 -2.22
C THR A 174 0.13 0.44 -3.18
N GLY A 175 1.44 0.66 -3.03
CA GLY A 175 2.47 -0.12 -3.68
C GLY A 175 3.67 -0.31 -2.76
N THR A 176 4.41 -1.39 -2.94
CA THR A 176 5.56 -1.69 -2.09
C THR A 176 6.79 -2.03 -2.91
N LEU A 177 7.97 -1.69 -2.36
CA LEU A 177 9.27 -2.17 -2.81
C LEU A 177 10.02 -2.67 -1.57
N THR A 178 10.47 -3.91 -1.60
CA THR A 178 11.23 -4.52 -0.49
C THR A 178 12.70 -4.61 -0.85
N GLY A 179 13.58 -4.21 0.06
CA GLY A 179 15.01 -4.44 -0.03
C GLY A 179 15.52 -5.22 1.17
N ARG A 180 16.72 -5.82 1.05
CA ARG A 180 17.42 -6.51 2.13
C ARG A 180 18.77 -5.86 2.37
N TYR A 181 19.19 -5.75 3.62
CA TYR A 181 20.51 -5.28 3.97
C TYR A 181 20.99 -5.94 5.27
N GLY A 182 22.24 -6.37 5.29
CA GLY A 182 22.97 -6.87 6.47
C GLY A 182 24.40 -6.32 6.46
N ARG A 183 25.06 -6.31 7.62
CA ARG A 183 26.41 -5.76 7.77
C ARG A 183 27.26 -6.54 8.77
#